data_6e8f4b91cc0545c04f719118e49eeb94
#
_entry.id   6e8f4b91cc0545c04f719118e49eeb94
#
_cell.length_a   1.000
_cell.length_b   1.000
_cell.length_c   1.000
_cell.angle_alpha   90.00
_cell.angle_beta   90.00
_cell.angle_gamma   90.00
#
_symmetry.space_group_name_H-M   'P 1'
#
loop_
_entity.id
_entity.type
_entity.pdbx_description
1 polymer ?
#
loop_
_entity_poly.entity_id
_entity_poly.type
_entity_poly.pdbx_seq_one_letter_code
_entity_poly.pdbx_strand_id
1 'polypeptide(L)'
;MEETVYKELESEEYFINMGPQHPSTHGVLRLVLSLDGEIIRRVEPHIGYIHRSIEKMCEHDSYQQIVHLTDRMDYLSCHINNEAVCLAVEMGLQLEVPERVKVIRTIIGELTRLSSHQLWWGVMGMDMGAITTFLYGFRDREMITDIFEETCGARLTMNYNVPGGLMFDIHPNFQKRTKDFVTYFKQKLPEYDDLLSNNVIFRERTEGIGKLSKEDAISFGVTGPSGRASGFSCDVRKHHSYSAYDKVQFKEILRTEGDCFARYQCRIDEMWESLSIIEQLIDNIPEGSYKAP
;
A
#
# COMPACT_ATOMS: atom_id res chain seq x y z
N MET A 1 7.24 43.21 -52.13
CA MET A 1 6.62 42.60 -50.96
C MET A 1 7.41 41.34 -50.68
N GLU A 2 8.34 41.43 -49.73
CA GLU A 2 9.11 40.29 -49.30
C GLU A 2 8.22 39.42 -48.42
N GLU A 3 8.02 38.18 -48.85
CA GLU A 3 7.42 37.15 -48.02
C GLU A 3 8.38 36.86 -46.88
N THR A 4 8.00 37.24 -45.65
CA THR A 4 8.71 36.86 -44.46
C THR A 4 8.39 35.37 -44.23
N VAL A 5 9.29 34.47 -44.66
CA VAL A 5 9.25 33.06 -44.33
C VAL A 5 9.52 32.94 -42.83
N TYR A 6 8.50 32.76 -42.05
CA TYR A 6 8.66 32.29 -40.66
C TYR A 6 9.25 30.89 -40.71
N LYS A 7 10.55 30.78 -40.44
CA LYS A 7 11.17 29.52 -40.16
C LYS A 7 10.52 29.01 -38.89
N GLU A 8 9.77 27.91 -38.98
CA GLU A 8 9.35 27.16 -37.79
C GLU A 8 10.63 26.88 -37.01
N LEU A 9 10.71 27.44 -35.80
CA LEU A 9 11.76 27.09 -34.85
C LEU A 9 11.54 25.64 -34.54
N GLU A 10 12.46 24.75 -34.95
CA GLU A 10 12.51 23.39 -34.48
C GLU A 10 12.50 23.46 -32.94
N SER A 11 11.49 22.84 -32.31
CA SER A 11 11.41 22.78 -30.85
C SER A 11 12.64 22.02 -30.36
N GLU A 12 13.50 22.71 -29.60
CA GLU A 12 14.63 22.03 -28.95
C GLU A 12 14.09 21.21 -27.79
N GLU A 13 14.20 19.89 -27.89
CA GLU A 13 13.90 19.01 -26.75
C GLU A 13 14.96 19.17 -25.68
N TYR A 14 14.51 19.41 -24.43
CA TYR A 14 15.38 19.47 -23.27
C TYR A 14 15.32 18.17 -22.48
N PHE A 15 16.47 17.71 -21.99
CA PHE A 15 16.57 16.58 -21.10
C PHE A 15 16.77 17.05 -19.66
N ILE A 16 15.85 16.65 -18.78
CA ILE A 16 15.91 16.96 -17.35
C ILE A 16 15.97 15.68 -16.55
N ASN A 17 16.86 15.65 -15.54
CA ASN A 17 16.88 14.61 -14.53
C ASN A 17 16.00 15.03 -13.35
N MET A 18 14.90 14.32 -13.13
CA MET A 18 14.05 14.46 -11.96
C MET A 18 14.40 13.34 -10.98
N GLY A 19 15.07 13.69 -9.90
CA GLY A 19 15.62 12.73 -8.94
C GLY A 19 17.04 12.22 -9.28
N PRO A 20 17.62 11.33 -8.44
CA PRO A 20 16.99 10.69 -7.28
C PRO A 20 16.70 11.61 -6.09
N GLN A 21 17.42 12.71 -5.92
CA GLN A 21 17.15 13.71 -4.89
C GLN A 21 16.17 14.76 -5.42
N HIS A 22 14.89 14.53 -5.24
CA HIS A 22 13.82 15.43 -5.62
C HIS A 22 12.58 15.18 -4.75
N PRO A 23 11.86 16.19 -4.27
CA PRO A 23 10.68 16.00 -3.41
C PRO A 23 9.63 15.07 -4.01
N SER A 24 9.35 15.19 -5.31
CA SER A 24 8.33 14.39 -6.02
C SER A 24 8.78 12.97 -6.40
N THR A 25 10.03 12.58 -6.13
CA THR A 25 10.56 11.24 -6.42
C THR A 25 10.78 10.40 -5.15
N HIS A 26 10.31 10.91 -4.01
CA HIS A 26 10.34 10.24 -2.70
C HIS A 26 11.74 9.74 -2.32
N GLY A 27 12.77 10.44 -2.77
CA GLY A 27 14.17 10.27 -2.38
C GLY A 27 15.01 9.35 -3.26
N VAL A 28 14.42 8.41 -4.02
CA VAL A 28 15.22 7.36 -4.70
C VAL A 28 14.81 7.05 -6.14
N LEU A 29 13.73 7.58 -6.65
CA LEU A 29 13.35 7.41 -8.06
C LEU A 29 14.05 8.47 -8.92
N ARG A 30 14.67 8.05 -10.01
CA ARG A 30 15.19 8.94 -11.06
C ARG A 30 14.37 8.79 -12.32
N LEU A 31 13.89 9.91 -12.84
CA LEU A 31 13.24 9.99 -14.14
C LEU A 31 14.06 10.88 -15.05
N VAL A 32 14.42 10.40 -16.22
CA VAL A 32 14.96 11.24 -17.29
C VAL A 32 13.78 11.64 -18.18
N LEU A 33 13.51 12.93 -18.22
CA LEU A 33 12.40 13.51 -18.97
C LEU A 33 12.93 14.18 -20.23
N SER A 34 12.32 13.93 -21.39
CA SER A 34 12.43 14.75 -22.59
C SER A 34 11.24 15.70 -22.61
N LEU A 35 11.52 17.00 -22.67
CA LEU A 35 10.53 18.06 -22.60
C LEU A 35 10.56 18.92 -23.87
N ASP A 36 9.38 19.31 -24.31
CA ASP A 36 9.14 20.34 -25.32
C ASP A 36 8.43 21.50 -24.60
N GLY A 37 9.19 22.48 -24.17
CA GLY A 37 8.73 23.46 -23.18
C GLY A 37 8.37 22.78 -21.86
N GLU A 38 7.09 22.84 -21.46
CA GLU A 38 6.59 22.15 -20.26
C GLU A 38 5.89 20.81 -20.56
N ILE A 39 5.84 20.40 -21.82
CA ILE A 39 5.18 19.16 -22.24
C ILE A 39 6.17 18.01 -22.14
N ILE A 40 5.83 17.00 -21.38
CA ILE A 40 6.62 15.76 -21.30
C ILE A 40 6.39 14.95 -22.58
N ARG A 41 7.44 14.75 -23.38
CA ARG A 41 7.44 13.94 -24.59
C ARG A 41 7.82 12.49 -24.32
N ARG A 42 8.80 12.29 -23.44
CA ARG A 42 9.30 10.97 -23.07
C ARG A 42 9.68 10.93 -21.61
N VAL A 43 9.45 9.77 -21.00
CA VAL A 43 9.89 9.47 -19.62
C VAL A 43 10.69 8.17 -19.66
N GLU A 44 11.90 8.21 -19.11
CA GLU A 44 12.76 7.04 -18.94
C GLU A 44 13.03 6.84 -17.45
N PRO A 45 12.39 5.86 -16.80
CA PRO A 45 12.60 5.58 -15.38
C PRO A 45 13.90 4.80 -15.17
N HIS A 46 14.71 5.28 -14.22
CA HIS A 46 15.91 4.60 -13.76
C HIS A 46 15.66 4.06 -12.35
N ILE A 47 15.47 2.77 -12.25
CA ILE A 47 15.22 2.04 -11.00
C ILE A 47 16.52 1.38 -10.51
N GLY A 48 16.56 1.02 -9.21
CA GLY A 48 17.69 0.31 -8.63
C GLY A 48 18.46 1.08 -7.56
N TYR A 49 18.18 2.35 -7.32
CA TYR A 49 18.88 3.15 -6.29
C TYR A 49 18.70 2.61 -4.86
N ILE A 50 17.64 1.84 -4.64
CA ILE A 50 17.31 1.21 -3.35
C ILE A 50 17.55 -0.32 -3.40
N HIS A 51 18.15 -0.83 -4.46
CA HIS A 51 18.50 -2.24 -4.57
C HIS A 51 19.60 -2.60 -3.57
N ARG A 52 19.30 -3.52 -2.65
CA ARG A 52 20.19 -3.92 -1.53
C ARG A 52 20.57 -5.38 -1.58
N SER A 53 20.35 -6.05 -2.70
CA SER A 53 20.64 -7.49 -2.89
C SER A 53 19.94 -8.39 -1.86
N ILE A 54 18.69 -8.07 -1.49
CA ILE A 54 17.94 -8.81 -0.46
C ILE A 54 17.81 -10.29 -0.85
N GLU A 55 17.50 -10.60 -2.10
CA GLU A 55 17.40 -11.97 -2.61
C GLU A 55 18.72 -12.74 -2.40
N LYS A 56 19.85 -12.07 -2.67
CA LYS A 56 21.16 -12.69 -2.49
C LYS A 56 21.53 -12.88 -1.01
N MET A 57 21.09 -11.99 -0.13
CA MET A 57 21.24 -12.18 1.31
C MET A 57 20.41 -13.36 1.80
N CYS A 58 19.20 -13.54 1.29
CA CYS A 58 18.33 -14.66 1.63
C CYS A 58 18.93 -16.04 1.29
N GLU A 59 19.86 -16.14 0.33
CA GLU A 59 20.55 -17.39 0.03
C GLU A 59 21.53 -17.82 1.13
N HIS A 60 21.99 -16.90 1.95
CA HIS A 60 22.97 -17.16 3.01
C HIS A 60 22.34 -17.36 4.40
N ASP A 61 21.14 -16.84 4.59
CA ASP A 61 20.46 -16.84 5.87
C ASP A 61 19.46 -17.97 6.00
N SER A 62 19.14 -18.36 7.23
CA SER A 62 18.06 -19.33 7.49
C SER A 62 16.67 -18.68 7.25
N TYR A 63 15.66 -19.53 7.04
CA TYR A 63 14.27 -19.06 6.86
C TYR A 63 13.76 -18.18 7.99
N GLN A 64 14.24 -18.39 9.22
CA GLN A 64 13.88 -17.52 10.35
C GLN A 64 14.59 -16.16 10.28
N GLN A 65 15.81 -16.13 9.77
CA GLN A 65 16.60 -14.90 9.67
C GLN A 65 16.17 -14.01 8.51
N ILE A 66 15.65 -14.57 7.40
CA ILE A 66 15.25 -13.77 6.25
C ILE A 66 13.96 -12.97 6.47
N VAL A 67 13.14 -13.36 7.45
CA VAL A 67 11.84 -12.70 7.70
C VAL A 67 12.02 -11.19 7.89
N HIS A 68 12.99 -10.76 8.71
CA HIS A 68 13.23 -9.34 8.97
C HIS A 68 13.71 -8.54 7.74
N LEU A 69 14.28 -9.22 6.74
CA LEU A 69 14.69 -8.56 5.49
C LEU A 69 13.46 -8.11 4.69
N THR A 70 12.37 -8.88 4.77
CA THR A 70 11.15 -8.62 4.02
C THR A 70 10.37 -7.42 4.54
N ASP A 71 10.49 -7.08 5.83
CA ASP A 71 9.94 -5.83 6.39
C ASP A 71 10.39 -4.60 5.62
N ARG A 72 11.60 -4.63 5.09
CA ARG A 72 12.29 -3.49 4.49
C ARG A 72 12.17 -3.45 2.97
N MET A 73 11.41 -4.36 2.37
CA MET A 73 11.11 -4.36 0.93
C MET A 73 10.08 -3.26 0.63
N ASP A 74 8.84 -3.45 1.04
CA ASP A 74 7.82 -2.42 1.13
C ASP A 74 7.57 -2.10 2.61
N TYR A 75 8.31 -1.13 3.13
CA TYR A 75 8.29 -0.80 4.56
C TYR A 75 6.97 -0.18 5.04
N LEU A 76 6.04 0.13 4.14
CA LEU A 76 4.68 0.55 4.49
C LEU A 76 3.73 -0.63 4.68
N SER A 77 4.12 -1.81 4.22
CA SER A 77 3.34 -3.05 4.29
C SER A 77 4.11 -4.17 4.99
N CYS A 78 4.94 -3.83 5.97
CA CYS A 78 5.88 -4.74 6.66
C CYS A 78 5.26 -6.06 7.07
N HIS A 79 4.13 -6.00 7.79
CA HIS A 79 3.47 -7.20 8.29
C HIS A 79 3.00 -8.12 7.15
N ILE A 80 2.47 -7.55 6.09
CA ILE A 80 1.98 -8.31 4.92
C ILE A 80 3.15 -8.98 4.20
N ASN A 81 4.29 -8.30 4.06
CA ASN A 81 5.51 -8.87 3.48
C ASN A 81 6.03 -10.05 4.33
N ASN A 82 6.12 -9.88 5.65
CA ASN A 82 6.51 -10.96 6.54
C ASN A 82 5.54 -12.14 6.46
N GLU A 83 4.24 -11.87 6.47
CA GLU A 83 3.23 -12.91 6.38
C GLU A 83 3.36 -13.73 5.11
N ALA A 84 3.61 -13.09 3.96
CA ALA A 84 3.78 -13.78 2.69
C ALA A 84 4.94 -14.80 2.73
N VAL A 85 6.07 -14.42 3.31
CA VAL A 85 7.23 -15.32 3.48
C VAL A 85 6.94 -16.42 4.49
N CYS A 86 6.30 -16.08 5.63
CA CYS A 86 5.92 -17.08 6.62
C CYS A 86 4.96 -18.12 6.04
N LEU A 87 3.94 -17.69 5.28
CA LEU A 87 3.00 -18.57 4.60
C LEU A 87 3.70 -19.51 3.59
N ALA A 88 4.67 -19.00 2.82
CA ALA A 88 5.44 -19.80 1.88
C ALA A 88 6.26 -20.89 2.59
N VAL A 89 6.93 -20.55 3.70
CA VAL A 89 7.69 -21.50 4.53
C VAL A 89 6.76 -22.51 5.20
N GLU A 90 5.64 -22.05 5.78
CA GLU A 90 4.63 -22.90 6.44
C GLU A 90 4.03 -23.91 5.46
N MET A 91 3.73 -23.47 4.24
CA MET A 91 3.23 -24.35 3.18
C MET A 91 4.29 -25.39 2.77
N GLY A 92 5.54 -24.97 2.60
CA GLY A 92 6.65 -25.87 2.24
C GLY A 92 6.96 -26.91 3.31
N LEU A 93 6.78 -26.56 4.58
CA LEU A 93 6.97 -27.46 5.73
C LEU A 93 5.69 -28.22 6.12
N GLN A 94 4.56 -27.94 5.48
CA GLN A 94 3.24 -28.48 5.85
C GLN A 94 2.89 -28.21 7.34
N LEU A 95 3.23 -27.02 7.81
CA LEU A 95 3.07 -26.61 9.19
C LEU A 95 1.66 -26.10 9.44
N GLU A 96 0.95 -26.69 10.38
CA GLU A 96 -0.37 -26.22 10.77
C GLU A 96 -0.25 -25.02 11.74
N VAL A 97 -0.78 -23.88 11.32
CA VAL A 97 -0.76 -22.64 12.10
C VAL A 97 -2.06 -22.54 12.92
N PRO A 98 -1.97 -22.22 14.23
CA PRO A 98 -3.15 -22.07 15.08
C PRO A 98 -4.14 -21.02 14.55
N GLU A 99 -5.43 -21.29 14.73
CA GLU A 99 -6.50 -20.37 14.31
C GLU A 99 -6.39 -18.98 14.94
N ARG A 100 -5.94 -18.90 16.19
CA ARG A 100 -5.63 -17.65 16.87
C ARG A 100 -4.64 -16.80 16.06
N VAL A 101 -3.58 -17.42 15.59
CA VAL A 101 -2.54 -16.75 14.79
C VAL A 101 -3.11 -16.22 13.49
N LYS A 102 -3.90 -17.02 12.77
CA LYS A 102 -4.52 -16.62 11.50
C LYS A 102 -5.38 -15.38 11.67
N VAL A 103 -6.21 -15.34 12.71
CA VAL A 103 -7.08 -14.19 13.01
C VAL A 103 -6.26 -12.96 13.37
N ILE A 104 -5.25 -13.09 14.23
CA ILE A 104 -4.38 -11.97 14.61
C ILE A 104 -3.62 -11.42 13.41
N ARG A 105 -3.03 -12.29 12.57
CA ARG A 105 -2.35 -11.90 11.33
C ARG A 105 -3.28 -11.10 10.42
N THR A 106 -4.52 -11.57 10.24
CA THR A 106 -5.51 -10.86 9.41
C THR A 106 -5.83 -9.47 9.96
N ILE A 107 -6.06 -9.33 11.27
CA ILE A 107 -6.35 -8.02 11.89
C ILE A 107 -5.16 -7.07 11.72
N ILE A 108 -3.95 -7.51 12.03
CA ILE A 108 -2.74 -6.68 11.91
C ILE A 108 -2.45 -6.39 10.44
N GLY A 109 -2.70 -7.32 9.53
CA GLY A 109 -2.58 -7.12 8.08
C GLY A 109 -3.50 -6.02 7.58
N GLU A 110 -4.76 -5.98 8.02
CA GLU A 110 -5.69 -4.92 7.64
C GLU A 110 -5.38 -3.57 8.33
N LEU A 111 -4.89 -3.58 9.57
CA LEU A 111 -4.34 -2.36 10.21
C LEU A 111 -3.13 -1.83 9.42
N THR A 112 -2.25 -2.73 8.95
CA THR A 112 -1.11 -2.36 8.10
C THR A 112 -1.57 -1.74 6.78
N ARG A 113 -2.58 -2.33 6.15
CA ARG A 113 -3.20 -1.78 4.93
C ARG A 113 -3.76 -0.38 5.15
N LEU A 114 -4.50 -0.17 6.24
CA LEU A 114 -5.02 1.14 6.61
C LEU A 114 -3.89 2.15 6.82
N SER A 115 -2.87 1.79 7.58
CA SER A 115 -1.68 2.63 7.83
C SER A 115 -0.96 3.00 6.53
N SER A 116 -0.82 2.06 5.60
CA SER A 116 -0.23 2.28 4.28
C SER A 116 -1.08 3.23 3.42
N HIS A 117 -2.40 3.03 3.39
CA HIS A 117 -3.31 3.88 2.63
C HIS A 117 -3.41 5.29 3.18
N GLN A 118 -3.36 5.47 4.52
CA GLN A 118 -3.33 6.79 5.16
C GLN A 118 -2.07 7.57 4.78
N LEU A 119 -0.91 6.93 4.80
CA LEU A 119 0.34 7.54 4.38
C LEU A 119 0.29 7.91 2.89
N TRP A 120 -0.14 6.96 2.05
CA TRP A 120 -0.27 7.20 0.62
C TRP A 120 -1.21 8.38 0.32
N TRP A 121 -2.37 8.45 0.98
CA TRP A 121 -3.32 9.53 0.80
C TRP A 121 -2.73 10.89 1.19
N GLY A 122 -2.03 10.94 2.32
CA GLY A 122 -1.38 12.16 2.79
C GLY A 122 -0.30 12.64 1.82
N VAL A 123 0.56 11.74 1.36
CA VAL A 123 1.68 12.07 0.45
C VAL A 123 1.16 12.46 -0.94
N MET A 124 0.17 11.73 -1.47
CA MET A 124 -0.43 12.08 -2.76
C MET A 124 -1.05 13.48 -2.74
N GLY A 125 -1.77 13.83 -1.69
CA GLY A 125 -2.33 15.16 -1.55
C GLY A 125 -1.24 16.23 -1.41
N MET A 126 -0.18 15.97 -0.68
CA MET A 126 0.99 16.87 -0.55
C MET A 126 1.64 17.11 -1.91
N ASP A 127 1.84 16.07 -2.73
CA ASP A 127 2.41 16.19 -4.08
C ASP A 127 1.52 17.01 -5.01
N MET A 128 0.22 17.07 -4.74
CA MET A 128 -0.74 17.91 -5.45
C MET A 128 -0.91 19.32 -4.84
N GLY A 129 -0.13 19.65 -3.81
CA GLY A 129 -0.14 20.95 -3.15
C GLY A 129 -1.07 21.04 -1.92
N ALA A 130 -1.71 19.96 -1.51
CA ALA A 130 -2.62 19.92 -0.36
C ALA A 130 -1.91 19.40 0.90
N ILE A 131 -1.05 20.22 1.52
CA ILE A 131 -0.27 19.82 2.71
C ILE A 131 -1.13 19.35 3.89
N THR A 132 -2.36 19.83 4.00
CA THR A 132 -3.29 19.45 5.09
C THR A 132 -3.58 17.95 5.08
N THR A 133 -3.66 17.32 3.92
CA THR A 133 -3.88 15.87 3.81
C THR A 133 -2.74 15.09 4.44
N PHE A 134 -1.50 15.54 4.24
CA PHE A 134 -0.34 14.93 4.87
C PHE A 134 -0.45 14.95 6.40
N LEU A 135 -0.78 16.10 6.97
CA LEU A 135 -0.92 16.24 8.42
C LEU A 135 -2.05 15.36 8.98
N TYR A 136 -3.18 15.29 8.29
CA TYR A 136 -4.33 14.50 8.73
C TYR A 136 -4.08 13.00 8.57
N GLY A 137 -3.52 12.57 7.45
CA GLY A 137 -3.16 11.17 7.26
C GLY A 137 -2.20 10.66 8.32
N PHE A 138 -1.18 11.45 8.69
CA PHE A 138 -0.25 11.09 9.76
C PHE A 138 -0.87 11.15 11.16
N ARG A 139 -1.75 12.13 11.43
CA ARG A 139 -2.52 12.17 12.69
C ARG A 139 -3.29 10.87 12.93
N ASP A 140 -4.00 10.40 11.92
CA ASP A 140 -4.86 9.23 12.04
C ASP A 140 -4.04 7.93 12.06
N ARG A 141 -2.95 7.90 11.29
CA ARG A 141 -2.00 6.78 11.25
C ARG A 141 -1.31 6.54 12.60
N GLU A 142 -1.07 7.58 13.37
CA GLU A 142 -0.38 7.51 14.67
C GLU A 142 -1.06 6.53 15.63
N MET A 143 -2.40 6.48 15.64
CA MET A 143 -3.13 5.53 16.47
C MET A 143 -2.83 4.07 16.12
N ILE A 144 -2.63 3.76 14.84
CA ILE A 144 -2.27 2.40 14.39
C ILE A 144 -0.83 2.09 14.81
N THR A 145 0.08 3.03 14.62
CA THR A 145 1.50 2.83 14.98
C THR A 145 1.69 2.64 16.49
N ASP A 146 0.85 3.25 17.32
CA ASP A 146 0.81 3.00 18.77
C ASP A 146 0.36 1.56 19.09
N ILE A 147 -0.65 1.05 18.36
CA ILE A 147 -1.08 -0.35 18.51
C ILE A 147 0.06 -1.30 18.13
N PHE A 148 0.79 -0.99 17.06
CA PHE A 148 1.93 -1.78 16.62
C PHE A 148 3.07 -1.75 17.65
N GLU A 149 3.40 -0.57 18.19
CA GLU A 149 4.43 -0.42 19.21
C GLU A 149 4.12 -1.27 20.45
N GLU A 150 2.89 -1.22 20.95
CA GLU A 150 2.49 -2.00 22.12
C GLU A 150 2.48 -3.52 21.85
N THR A 151 2.05 -3.94 20.65
CA THR A 151 1.84 -5.37 20.35
C THR A 151 3.06 -6.01 19.70
N CYS A 152 3.71 -5.32 18.78
CA CYS A 152 4.80 -5.85 17.98
C CYS A 152 6.18 -5.37 18.46
N GLY A 153 6.22 -4.34 19.31
CA GLY A 153 7.47 -3.75 19.81
C GLY A 153 8.13 -2.74 18.87
N ALA A 154 7.51 -2.46 17.71
CA ALA A 154 8.02 -1.50 16.74
C ALA A 154 6.88 -0.78 16.02
N ARG A 155 7.14 0.47 15.61
CA ARG A 155 6.15 1.34 14.95
C ARG A 155 6.08 1.13 13.43
N LEU A 156 7.12 0.59 12.80
CA LEU A 156 7.24 0.44 11.35
C LEU A 156 7.70 -0.96 10.94
N THR A 157 8.95 -1.32 11.16
CA THR A 157 9.53 -2.63 10.81
C THR A 157 9.30 -3.60 11.96
N MET A 158 8.17 -4.28 11.95
CA MET A 158 7.64 -4.98 13.12
C MET A 158 8.30 -6.34 13.37
N ASN A 159 8.69 -7.06 12.31
CA ASN A 159 9.23 -8.43 12.39
C ASN A 159 8.41 -9.33 13.36
N TYR A 160 7.09 -9.25 13.24
CA TYR A 160 6.18 -9.86 14.19
C TYR A 160 5.73 -11.27 13.81
N ASN A 161 5.57 -11.53 12.50
CA ASN A 161 5.30 -12.86 11.99
C ASN A 161 6.58 -13.70 11.99
N VAL A 162 6.45 -14.93 12.41
CA VAL A 162 7.49 -15.95 12.30
C VAL A 162 6.86 -17.23 11.74
N PRO A 163 7.62 -18.08 11.04
CA PRO A 163 7.09 -19.37 10.59
C PRO A 163 6.47 -20.16 11.74
N GLY A 164 5.22 -20.53 11.57
CA GLY A 164 4.44 -21.24 12.58
C GLY A 164 3.72 -20.35 13.59
N GLY A 165 3.82 -19.01 13.53
CA GLY A 165 3.10 -18.19 14.50
C GLY A 165 3.48 -16.72 14.54
N LEU A 166 3.51 -16.18 15.75
CA LEU A 166 3.84 -14.80 16.07
C LEU A 166 5.03 -14.75 17.02
N MET A 167 5.77 -13.66 17.02
CA MET A 167 6.90 -13.48 17.93
C MET A 167 6.43 -13.45 19.40
N PHE A 168 5.35 -12.75 19.66
CA PHE A 168 4.69 -12.58 20.96
C PHE A 168 3.18 -12.70 20.80
N ASP A 169 2.46 -12.94 21.89
CA ASP A 169 1.00 -12.80 21.88
C ASP A 169 0.61 -11.31 21.81
N ILE A 170 -0.66 -11.05 21.49
CA ILE A 170 -1.19 -9.70 21.46
C ILE A 170 -1.15 -9.04 22.85
N HIS A 171 -0.91 -7.73 22.86
CA HIS A 171 -0.96 -6.94 24.10
C HIS A 171 -2.38 -6.96 24.69
N PRO A 172 -2.54 -6.96 26.04
CA PRO A 172 -3.87 -6.98 26.68
C PRO A 172 -4.82 -5.86 26.22
N ASN A 173 -4.28 -4.72 25.81
CA ASN A 173 -5.05 -3.59 25.30
C ASN A 173 -5.36 -3.66 23.80
N PHE A 174 -4.83 -4.64 23.08
CA PHE A 174 -4.92 -4.73 21.62
C PHE A 174 -6.36 -4.62 21.11
N GLN A 175 -7.24 -5.46 21.63
CA GLN A 175 -8.66 -5.46 21.23
C GLN A 175 -9.33 -4.10 21.47
N LYS A 176 -9.12 -3.54 22.66
CA LYS A 176 -9.72 -2.25 23.04
C LYS A 176 -9.21 -1.14 22.12
N ARG A 177 -7.89 -1.00 21.97
CA ARG A 177 -7.29 0.05 21.14
C ARG A 177 -7.68 -0.08 19.67
N THR A 178 -7.74 -1.30 19.15
CA THR A 178 -8.19 -1.54 17.77
C THR A 178 -9.65 -1.12 17.57
N LYS A 179 -10.54 -1.43 18.50
CA LYS A 179 -11.95 -0.97 18.46
C LYS A 179 -12.07 0.55 18.57
N ASP A 180 -11.31 1.15 19.47
CA ASP A 180 -11.29 2.61 19.65
C ASP A 180 -10.82 3.29 18.34
N PHE A 181 -9.77 2.75 17.70
CA PHE A 181 -9.30 3.23 16.40
C PHE A 181 -10.36 3.06 15.29
N VAL A 182 -10.97 1.88 15.17
CA VAL A 182 -12.00 1.63 14.14
C VAL A 182 -13.17 2.61 14.30
N THR A 183 -13.64 2.80 15.54
CA THR A 183 -14.72 3.75 15.83
C THR A 183 -14.34 5.19 15.48
N TYR A 184 -13.13 5.60 15.83
CA TYR A 184 -12.59 6.91 15.51
C TYR A 184 -12.44 7.10 13.99
N PHE A 185 -11.79 6.16 13.32
CA PHE A 185 -11.44 6.34 11.91
C PHE A 185 -12.66 6.28 10.99
N LYS A 186 -13.70 5.53 11.33
CA LYS A 186 -14.99 5.60 10.62
C LYS A 186 -15.61 7.00 10.60
N GLN A 187 -15.39 7.78 11.67
CA GLN A 187 -15.86 9.17 11.74
C GLN A 187 -14.93 10.13 10.98
N LYS A 188 -13.66 9.74 10.79
CA LYS A 188 -12.63 10.56 10.14
C LYS A 188 -12.49 10.30 8.65
N LEU A 189 -12.78 9.10 8.19
CA LEU A 189 -12.64 8.77 6.78
C LEU A 189 -13.48 9.66 5.84
N PRO A 190 -14.70 10.13 6.19
CA PRO A 190 -15.40 11.13 5.37
C PRO A 190 -14.65 12.46 5.23
N GLU A 191 -13.80 12.86 6.18
CA GLU A 191 -12.96 14.07 6.05
C GLU A 191 -11.97 13.94 4.87
N TYR A 192 -11.58 12.70 4.52
CA TYR A 192 -10.70 12.42 3.38
C TYR A 192 -11.38 12.73 2.05
N ASP A 193 -12.68 12.41 1.95
CA ASP A 193 -13.49 12.74 0.79
C ASP A 193 -13.70 14.26 0.67
N ASP A 194 -14.00 14.93 1.78
CA ASP A 194 -14.22 16.38 1.81
C ASP A 194 -12.95 17.17 1.44
N LEU A 195 -11.78 16.69 1.89
CA LEU A 195 -10.52 17.39 1.64
C LEU A 195 -9.96 17.15 0.24
N LEU A 196 -10.12 15.95 -0.31
CA LEU A 196 -9.44 15.58 -1.54
C LEU A 196 -10.38 15.00 -2.61
N SER A 197 -11.20 13.97 -2.30
CA SER A 197 -12.05 13.32 -3.31
C SER A 197 -13.04 14.28 -3.97
N ASN A 198 -13.58 15.24 -3.21
CA ASN A 198 -14.53 16.24 -3.67
C ASN A 198 -13.87 17.53 -4.17
N ASN A 199 -12.54 17.63 -4.11
CA ASN A 199 -11.80 18.81 -4.55
C ASN A 199 -11.76 18.89 -6.07
N VAL A 200 -12.28 19.98 -6.64
CA VAL A 200 -12.38 20.17 -8.09
C VAL A 200 -11.01 20.13 -8.77
N ILE A 201 -10.00 20.80 -8.19
CA ILE A 201 -8.64 20.82 -8.75
C ILE A 201 -8.02 19.43 -8.76
N PHE A 202 -8.22 18.64 -7.69
CA PHE A 202 -7.74 17.28 -7.61
C PHE A 202 -8.39 16.39 -8.67
N ARG A 203 -9.69 16.50 -8.83
CA ARG A 203 -10.45 15.75 -9.84
C ARG A 203 -10.02 16.09 -11.26
N GLU A 204 -9.92 17.38 -11.60
CA GLU A 204 -9.46 17.82 -12.93
C GLU A 204 -8.04 17.33 -13.26
N ARG A 205 -7.17 17.14 -12.25
CA ARG A 205 -5.81 16.66 -12.43
C ARG A 205 -5.68 15.12 -12.43
N THR A 206 -6.73 14.40 -12.11
CA THR A 206 -6.68 12.93 -11.96
C THR A 206 -7.73 12.19 -12.78
N GLU A 207 -8.91 12.77 -13.02
CA GLU A 207 -9.93 12.17 -13.86
C GLU A 207 -9.50 12.16 -15.33
N GLY A 208 -9.62 11.01 -15.96
CA GLY A 208 -9.23 10.83 -17.36
C GLY A 208 -7.72 10.84 -17.64
N ILE A 209 -6.90 11.04 -16.61
CA ILE A 209 -5.44 11.12 -16.71
C ILE A 209 -4.80 9.77 -16.39
N GLY A 210 -3.77 9.38 -17.16
CA GLY A 210 -3.02 8.15 -16.93
C GLY A 210 -3.88 6.89 -17.05
N LYS A 211 -4.76 6.84 -18.05
CA LYS A 211 -5.63 5.70 -18.29
C LYS A 211 -4.82 4.45 -18.61
N LEU A 212 -5.17 3.36 -17.94
CA LEU A 212 -4.67 2.02 -18.18
C LEU A 212 -5.86 1.14 -18.51
N SER A 213 -5.87 0.55 -19.71
CA SER A 213 -6.93 -0.39 -20.09
C SER A 213 -6.84 -1.69 -19.28
N LYS A 214 -7.93 -2.43 -19.21
CA LYS A 214 -7.94 -3.75 -18.56
C LYS A 214 -6.98 -4.72 -19.26
N GLU A 215 -6.95 -4.68 -20.56
CA GLU A 215 -6.09 -5.51 -21.42
C GLU A 215 -4.61 -5.21 -21.15
N ASP A 216 -4.24 -3.94 -21.08
CA ASP A 216 -2.88 -3.53 -20.74
C ASP A 216 -2.52 -3.88 -19.29
N ALA A 217 -3.44 -3.67 -18.34
CA ALA A 217 -3.22 -4.06 -16.96
C ALA A 217 -2.91 -5.56 -16.82
N ILE A 218 -3.61 -6.41 -17.55
CA ILE A 218 -3.34 -7.85 -17.59
C ILE A 218 -2.02 -8.15 -18.28
N SER A 219 -1.76 -7.54 -19.44
CA SER A 219 -0.55 -7.75 -20.23
C SER A 219 0.72 -7.36 -19.49
N PHE A 220 0.69 -6.27 -18.72
CA PHE A 220 1.81 -5.82 -17.89
C PHE A 220 1.87 -6.47 -16.51
N GLY A 221 0.92 -7.35 -16.16
CA GLY A 221 0.87 -7.99 -14.85
C GLY A 221 0.59 -7.00 -13.70
N VAL A 222 -0.18 -5.95 -13.96
CA VAL A 222 -0.52 -4.94 -12.94
C VAL A 222 -1.52 -5.52 -11.95
N THR A 223 -1.16 -5.51 -10.67
CA THR A 223 -1.95 -6.06 -9.58
C THR A 223 -2.41 -4.97 -8.60
N GLY A 224 -3.10 -5.37 -7.55
CA GLY A 224 -3.54 -4.49 -6.47
C GLY A 224 -4.56 -3.44 -6.92
N PRO A 225 -4.66 -2.31 -6.21
CA PRO A 225 -5.61 -1.25 -6.55
C PRO A 225 -5.48 -0.71 -7.97
N SER A 226 -4.26 -0.75 -8.53
CA SER A 226 -4.02 -0.27 -9.91
C SER A 226 -4.68 -1.18 -10.96
N GLY A 227 -4.58 -2.49 -10.81
CA GLY A 227 -5.28 -3.44 -11.69
C GLY A 227 -6.79 -3.42 -11.46
N ARG A 228 -7.22 -3.36 -10.21
CA ARG A 228 -8.66 -3.29 -9.87
C ARG A 228 -9.33 -2.00 -10.36
N ALA A 229 -8.60 -0.89 -10.42
CA ALA A 229 -9.10 0.36 -11.00
C ALA A 229 -9.39 0.26 -12.50
N SER A 230 -8.74 -0.67 -13.20
CA SER A 230 -8.95 -0.98 -14.62
C SER A 230 -9.94 -2.14 -14.86
N GLY A 231 -10.66 -2.58 -13.83
CA GLY A 231 -11.63 -3.67 -13.92
C GLY A 231 -11.03 -5.07 -13.95
N PHE A 232 -9.75 -5.19 -13.57
CA PHE A 232 -9.11 -6.49 -13.42
C PHE A 232 -9.29 -7.02 -12.00
N SER A 233 -10.14 -8.06 -11.85
CA SER A 233 -10.36 -8.74 -10.58
C SER A 233 -9.10 -9.56 -10.22
N CYS A 234 -8.39 -9.10 -9.19
CA CYS A 234 -7.10 -9.65 -8.79
C CYS A 234 -6.85 -9.59 -7.27
N ASP A 235 -7.91 -9.57 -6.46
CA ASP A 235 -7.74 -9.58 -5.01
C ASP A 235 -7.37 -10.98 -4.51
N VAL A 236 -6.11 -11.13 -4.10
CA VAL A 236 -5.56 -12.40 -3.62
C VAL A 236 -6.33 -12.93 -2.41
N ARG A 237 -6.85 -12.04 -1.55
CA ARG A 237 -7.65 -12.44 -0.38
C ARG A 237 -8.94 -13.17 -0.76
N LYS A 238 -9.49 -12.92 -1.97
CA LYS A 238 -10.68 -13.55 -2.54
C LYS A 238 -10.35 -14.78 -3.36
N HIS A 239 -9.34 -14.68 -4.24
CA HIS A 239 -9.04 -15.73 -5.21
C HIS A 239 -8.19 -16.86 -4.64
N HIS A 240 -7.33 -16.54 -3.67
CA HIS A 240 -6.44 -17.47 -2.98
C HIS A 240 -6.43 -17.14 -1.50
N SER A 241 -7.57 -17.36 -0.84
CA SER A 241 -7.76 -16.99 0.57
C SER A 241 -6.68 -17.61 1.46
N TYR A 242 -6.16 -16.80 2.37
CA TYR A 242 -5.13 -17.17 3.34
C TYR A 242 -5.50 -16.64 4.73
N SER A 243 -4.80 -17.07 5.75
CA SER A 243 -5.03 -16.69 7.16
C SER A 243 -6.51 -16.83 7.54
N ALA A 244 -7.23 -15.78 7.89
CA ALA A 244 -8.65 -15.84 8.26
C ALA A 244 -9.57 -15.11 7.26
N TYR A 245 -9.11 -14.84 6.03
CA TYR A 245 -9.95 -14.17 5.03
C TYR A 245 -11.13 -15.00 4.53
N ASP A 246 -11.09 -16.32 4.68
CA ASP A 246 -12.21 -17.23 4.41
C ASP A 246 -13.35 -17.11 5.43
N LYS A 247 -13.10 -16.48 6.59
CA LYS A 247 -14.05 -16.34 7.69
C LYS A 247 -14.76 -14.98 7.69
N VAL A 248 -14.38 -14.08 6.81
CA VAL A 248 -14.91 -12.72 6.75
C VAL A 248 -15.57 -12.42 5.42
N GLN A 249 -16.53 -11.52 5.48
CA GLN A 249 -17.21 -11.03 4.30
C GLN A 249 -16.74 -9.61 3.99
N PHE A 250 -16.25 -9.41 2.79
CA PHE A 250 -15.83 -8.11 2.27
C PHE A 250 -16.02 -8.07 0.76
N LYS A 251 -16.01 -6.90 0.17
CA LYS A 251 -16.12 -6.71 -1.27
C LYS A 251 -14.74 -6.52 -1.89
N GLU A 252 -14.50 -7.13 -3.02
CA GLU A 252 -13.42 -6.70 -3.89
C GLU A 252 -13.81 -5.38 -4.54
N ILE A 253 -13.01 -4.34 -4.31
CA ILE A 253 -13.27 -3.03 -4.88
C ILE A 253 -12.78 -3.01 -6.32
N LEU A 254 -13.70 -2.79 -7.26
CA LEU A 254 -13.42 -2.70 -8.68
C LEU A 254 -13.96 -1.38 -9.26
N ARG A 255 -13.17 -0.79 -10.14
CA ARG A 255 -13.51 0.35 -10.98
C ARG A 255 -13.19 0.01 -12.42
N THR A 256 -13.67 0.79 -13.38
CA THR A 256 -13.51 0.51 -14.81
C THR A 256 -12.85 1.65 -15.56
N GLU A 257 -12.77 2.82 -14.95
CA GLU A 257 -12.24 4.04 -15.57
C GLU A 257 -10.73 3.94 -15.86
N GLY A 258 -10.00 3.20 -15.04
CA GLY A 258 -8.57 2.90 -15.22
C GLY A 258 -7.64 4.10 -15.10
N ASP A 259 -8.13 5.26 -14.67
CA ASP A 259 -7.37 6.51 -14.55
C ASP A 259 -6.79 6.71 -13.14
N CYS A 260 -6.12 7.84 -12.93
CA CYS A 260 -5.53 8.17 -11.63
C CYS A 260 -6.60 8.30 -10.55
N PHE A 261 -7.76 8.88 -10.87
CA PHE A 261 -8.85 9.05 -9.91
C PHE A 261 -9.46 7.71 -9.51
N ALA A 262 -9.68 6.80 -10.45
CA ALA A 262 -10.16 5.46 -10.14
C ALA A 262 -9.21 4.68 -9.23
N ARG A 263 -7.88 4.78 -9.45
CA ARG A 263 -6.87 4.20 -8.57
C ARG A 263 -6.88 4.81 -7.16
N TYR A 264 -7.15 6.10 -7.08
CA TYR A 264 -7.34 6.80 -5.82
C TYR A 264 -8.59 6.28 -5.10
N GLN A 265 -9.73 6.28 -5.77
CA GLN A 265 -11.00 5.84 -5.18
C GLN A 265 -10.97 4.37 -4.73
N CYS A 266 -10.32 3.48 -5.48
CA CYS A 266 -10.14 2.10 -5.03
C CYS A 266 -9.52 2.01 -3.64
N ARG A 267 -8.51 2.83 -3.35
CA ARG A 267 -7.85 2.81 -2.03
C ARG A 267 -8.71 3.42 -0.92
N ILE A 268 -9.50 4.44 -1.23
CA ILE A 268 -10.47 4.99 -0.26
C ILE A 268 -11.53 3.95 0.10
N ASP A 269 -12.10 3.30 -0.91
CA ASP A 269 -13.12 2.27 -0.69
C ASP A 269 -12.53 1.04 0.03
N GLU A 270 -11.29 0.67 -0.27
CA GLU A 270 -10.57 -0.42 0.42
C GLU A 270 -10.34 -0.14 1.91
N MET A 271 -10.20 1.13 2.31
CA MET A 271 -10.12 1.45 3.73
C MET A 271 -11.42 1.11 4.47
N TRP A 272 -12.58 1.34 3.86
CA TRP A 272 -13.86 0.92 4.42
C TRP A 272 -13.97 -0.60 4.56
N GLU A 273 -13.54 -1.34 3.56
CA GLU A 273 -13.56 -2.81 3.62
C GLU A 273 -12.58 -3.34 4.69
N SER A 274 -11.40 -2.73 4.83
CA SER A 274 -10.44 -3.08 5.89
C SER A 274 -11.03 -2.87 7.29
N LEU A 275 -11.72 -1.75 7.52
CA LEU A 275 -12.42 -1.49 8.78
C LEU A 275 -13.49 -2.56 9.06
N SER A 276 -14.27 -2.92 8.03
CA SER A 276 -15.28 -3.97 8.14
C SER A 276 -14.69 -5.34 8.47
N ILE A 277 -13.56 -5.72 7.85
CA ILE A 277 -12.87 -6.97 8.14
C ILE A 277 -12.41 -7.01 9.61
N ILE A 278 -11.79 -5.93 10.08
CA ILE A 278 -11.32 -5.84 11.47
C ILE A 278 -12.49 -5.99 12.45
N GLU A 279 -13.61 -5.32 12.21
CA GLU A 279 -14.79 -5.42 13.07
C GLU A 279 -15.36 -6.83 13.19
N GLN A 280 -15.34 -7.61 12.10
CA GLN A 280 -15.84 -8.98 12.12
C GLN A 280 -14.96 -9.91 12.95
N LEU A 281 -13.66 -9.61 13.09
CA LEU A 281 -12.69 -10.49 13.73
C LEU A 281 -12.34 -10.08 15.17
N ILE A 282 -12.33 -8.77 15.47
CA ILE A 282 -11.73 -8.24 16.69
C ILE A 282 -12.39 -8.76 17.99
N ASP A 283 -13.68 -9.06 17.95
CA ASP A 283 -14.42 -9.60 19.09
C ASP A 283 -14.32 -11.11 19.21
N ASN A 284 -13.87 -11.77 18.18
CA ASN A 284 -13.89 -13.22 18.05
C ASN A 284 -12.48 -13.82 17.89
N ILE A 285 -11.46 -13.21 18.50
CA ILE A 285 -10.10 -13.77 18.49
C ILE A 285 -10.12 -15.08 19.31
N PRO A 286 -9.82 -16.23 18.69
CA PRO A 286 -9.83 -17.51 19.41
C PRO A 286 -8.82 -17.53 20.55
N GLU A 287 -9.12 -18.26 21.62
CA GLU A 287 -8.13 -18.60 22.63
C GLU A 287 -7.16 -19.66 22.10
N GLY A 288 -5.99 -19.79 22.72
CA GLY A 288 -5.01 -20.78 22.36
C GLY A 288 -3.59 -20.25 22.19
N SER A 289 -2.73 -21.09 21.63
CA SER A 289 -1.34 -20.75 21.39
C SER A 289 -1.17 -19.73 20.26
N TYR A 290 -0.20 -18.87 20.40
CA TYR A 290 0.25 -17.95 19.34
C TYR A 290 1.41 -18.53 18.52
N LYS A 291 1.77 -19.80 18.72
CA LYS A 291 2.77 -20.55 17.95
C LYS A 291 2.26 -21.99 17.72
N ALA A 292 2.66 -22.53 16.60
CA ALA A 292 2.56 -23.97 16.33
C ALA A 292 3.42 -24.76 17.33
N PRO A 293 3.07 -25.99 17.61
CA PRO A 293 3.81 -26.87 18.51
C PRO A 293 5.21 -27.20 17.99
#